data_d6ad5f5ce97cbdb40c2f012dec7a193d
#
_entry.id   d6ad5f5ce97cbdb40c2f012dec7a193d
#
_cell.length_a   1.000
_cell.length_b   1.000
_cell.length_c   1.000
_cell.angle_alpha   90.00
_cell.angle_beta   90.00
_cell.angle_gamma   90.00
#
_symmetry.space_group_name_H-M   'P 1'
#
loop_
_entity.id
_entity.type
_entity.pdbx_description
1 polymer ?
#
loop_
_entity_poly.entity_id
_entity_poly.type
_entity_poly.pdbx_seq_one_letter_code
_entity_poly.pdbx_strand_id
1 'polypeptide(L)'
;MDLGLKGKVAVVTGGSKGIGYATAEAFLKEGASVAICSRKKEELEEAKGALEKFGPIYAEVVDVSKGEENYHFAEQVFQHFGRLDIWVNNVGTTGYKKGEEYDEEEINLMVDTCFKSVVYGCQAAFRYMKKSGGAIVNVSSLAARCSSAGRSTLYGPLKSAINNLTNTFAGEYCAHNVRVCCIMPGFTATPLAKAAIPEEELKKNAMGTLLRRMAEPEEIAKPIVFLASDAASYMTATTIEVSGGRSMTLNPSFAYERLKENLE
;
A
#
# COMPACT_ATOMS: atom_id res chain seq x y z
N MET A 1 -12.10 -15.25 -12.32
CA MET A 1 -12.29 -13.91 -12.91
C MET A 1 -10.99 -13.57 -13.62
N ASP A 2 -11.05 -13.19 -14.88
CA ASP A 2 -9.87 -12.66 -15.56
C ASP A 2 -9.66 -11.21 -15.11
N LEU A 3 -8.48 -10.91 -14.61
CA LEU A 3 -8.12 -9.58 -14.14
C LEU A 3 -7.51 -8.70 -15.26
N GLY A 4 -7.24 -9.25 -16.45
CA GLY A 4 -6.65 -8.54 -17.58
C GLY A 4 -5.24 -8.02 -17.29
N LEU A 5 -4.45 -8.71 -16.45
CA LEU A 5 -3.13 -8.27 -16.01
C LEU A 5 -1.98 -8.87 -16.82
N LYS A 6 -2.25 -9.93 -17.58
CA LYS A 6 -1.23 -10.60 -18.38
C LYS A 6 -0.57 -9.63 -19.38
N GLY A 7 0.75 -9.52 -19.32
CA GLY A 7 1.54 -8.63 -20.17
C GLY A 7 1.49 -7.15 -19.80
N LYS A 8 0.83 -6.76 -18.70
CA LYS A 8 0.94 -5.41 -18.12
C LYS A 8 2.20 -5.28 -17.27
N VAL A 9 2.63 -4.05 -17.05
CA VAL A 9 3.77 -3.71 -16.21
C VAL A 9 3.30 -2.96 -14.97
N ALA A 10 3.61 -3.51 -13.80
CA ALA A 10 3.27 -2.93 -12.50
C ALA A 10 4.51 -2.51 -11.71
N VAL A 11 4.51 -1.29 -11.22
CA VAL A 11 5.48 -0.80 -10.24
C VAL A 11 4.90 -0.94 -8.84
N VAL A 12 5.69 -1.48 -7.90
CA VAL A 12 5.34 -1.56 -6.48
C VAL A 12 6.46 -0.96 -5.64
N THR A 13 6.22 0.23 -5.06
CA THR A 13 7.19 0.87 -4.17
C THR A 13 7.24 0.16 -2.82
N GLY A 14 8.42 0.00 -2.24
CA GLY A 14 8.60 -0.77 -1.00
C GLY A 14 8.30 -2.26 -1.19
N GLY A 15 8.66 -2.81 -2.37
CA GLY A 15 8.35 -4.19 -2.78
C GLY A 15 9.22 -5.28 -2.15
N SER A 16 10.17 -4.92 -1.28
CA SER A 16 11.08 -5.90 -0.68
C SER A 16 10.48 -6.71 0.48
N LYS A 17 9.42 -6.21 1.14
CA LYS A 17 8.82 -6.85 2.32
C LYS A 17 7.32 -6.58 2.45
N GLY A 18 6.64 -7.37 3.29
CA GLY A 18 5.28 -7.15 3.76
C GLY A 18 4.26 -7.01 2.63
N ILE A 19 3.39 -6.00 2.72
CA ILE A 19 2.31 -5.76 1.75
C ILE A 19 2.87 -5.55 0.34
N GLY A 20 3.97 -4.79 0.20
CA GLY A 20 4.59 -4.53 -1.10
C GLY A 20 5.11 -5.80 -1.77
N TYR A 21 5.80 -6.66 -1.03
CA TYR A 21 6.28 -7.95 -1.53
C TYR A 21 5.12 -8.86 -1.96
N ALA A 22 4.11 -9.02 -1.09
CA ALA A 22 2.93 -9.81 -1.40
C ALA A 22 2.15 -9.27 -2.62
N THR A 23 2.13 -7.94 -2.79
CA THR A 23 1.51 -7.30 -3.96
C THR A 23 2.31 -7.58 -5.24
N ALA A 24 3.64 -7.49 -5.19
CA ALA A 24 4.50 -7.81 -6.31
C ALA A 24 4.34 -9.29 -6.72
N GLU A 25 4.35 -10.21 -5.75
CA GLU A 25 4.11 -11.63 -5.98
C GLU A 25 2.74 -11.89 -6.63
N ALA A 26 1.70 -11.23 -6.13
CA ALA A 26 0.35 -11.40 -6.66
C ALA A 26 0.24 -10.92 -8.11
N PHE A 27 0.84 -9.77 -8.48
CA PHE A 27 0.90 -9.31 -9.86
C PHE A 27 1.65 -10.28 -10.79
N LEU A 28 2.79 -10.81 -10.35
CA LEU A 28 3.57 -11.78 -11.14
C LEU A 28 2.76 -13.05 -11.39
N LYS A 29 2.03 -13.56 -10.38
CA LYS A 29 1.16 -14.73 -10.50
C LYS A 29 -0.01 -14.52 -11.46
N GLU A 30 -0.47 -13.29 -11.62
CA GLU A 30 -1.49 -12.90 -12.62
C GLU A 30 -0.88 -12.61 -14.02
N GLY A 31 0.41 -12.87 -14.21
CA GLY A 31 1.10 -12.74 -15.49
C GLY A 31 1.54 -11.33 -15.88
N ALA A 32 1.56 -10.41 -14.93
CA ALA A 32 2.18 -9.10 -15.13
C ALA A 32 3.70 -9.17 -14.98
N SER A 33 4.43 -8.25 -15.63
CA SER A 33 5.82 -7.94 -15.29
C SER A 33 5.85 -6.93 -14.15
N VAL A 34 6.79 -7.06 -13.23
CA VAL A 34 6.80 -6.21 -12.03
C VAL A 34 8.12 -5.49 -11.86
N ALA A 35 8.07 -4.23 -11.45
CA ALA A 35 9.21 -3.50 -10.95
C ALA A 35 9.02 -3.18 -9.46
N ILE A 36 10.05 -3.46 -8.67
CA ILE A 36 10.06 -3.18 -7.24
C ILE A 36 11.21 -2.24 -6.87
N CYS A 37 11.01 -1.43 -5.84
CA CYS A 37 12.10 -0.64 -5.28
C CYS A 37 12.09 -0.65 -3.75
N SER A 38 13.26 -0.45 -3.17
CA SER A 38 13.44 -0.17 -1.75
C SER A 38 14.78 0.53 -1.51
N ARG A 39 15.01 1.05 -0.30
CA ARG A 39 16.27 1.73 0.06
C ARG A 39 17.39 0.75 0.42
N LYS A 40 17.07 -0.47 0.81
CA LYS A 40 18.05 -1.48 1.29
C LYS A 40 18.34 -2.48 0.18
N LYS A 41 19.55 -2.42 -0.34
CA LYS A 41 20.00 -3.22 -1.47
C LYS A 41 19.89 -4.73 -1.21
N GLU A 42 20.39 -5.18 -0.07
CA GLU A 42 20.42 -6.60 0.28
C GLU A 42 19.01 -7.21 0.36
N GLU A 43 18.09 -6.52 1.05
CA GLU A 43 16.69 -6.94 1.17
C GLU A 43 15.96 -6.92 -0.18
N LEU A 44 16.35 -6.01 -1.07
CA LEU A 44 15.76 -5.87 -2.40
C LEU A 44 16.23 -6.99 -3.34
N GLU A 45 17.51 -7.34 -3.32
CA GLU A 45 18.06 -8.42 -4.13
C GLU A 45 17.52 -9.79 -3.67
N GLU A 46 17.39 -10.01 -2.35
CA GLU A 46 16.76 -11.21 -1.81
C GLU A 46 15.30 -11.34 -2.29
N ALA A 47 14.53 -10.24 -2.21
CA ALA A 47 13.14 -10.21 -2.66
C ALA A 47 13.04 -10.48 -4.18
N LYS A 48 13.90 -9.86 -4.98
CA LYS A 48 13.98 -10.09 -6.43
C LYS A 48 14.22 -11.56 -6.74
N GLY A 49 15.26 -12.17 -6.14
CA GLY A 49 15.60 -13.59 -6.37
C GLY A 49 14.46 -14.55 -5.96
N ALA A 50 13.70 -14.20 -4.91
CA ALA A 50 12.54 -14.99 -4.50
C ALA A 50 11.33 -14.83 -5.44
N LEU A 51 11.16 -13.66 -6.07
CA LEU A 51 10.02 -13.32 -6.92
C LEU A 51 10.22 -13.72 -8.39
N GLU A 52 11.45 -13.77 -8.91
CA GLU A 52 11.73 -14.02 -10.32
C GLU A 52 11.21 -15.36 -10.85
N LYS A 53 11.02 -16.35 -9.97
CA LYS A 53 10.40 -17.64 -10.32
C LYS A 53 8.92 -17.53 -10.75
N PHE A 54 8.26 -16.41 -10.45
CA PHE A 54 6.86 -16.19 -10.79
C PHE A 54 6.67 -15.36 -12.07
N GLY A 55 7.72 -14.68 -12.55
CA GLY A 55 7.65 -13.88 -13.77
C GLY A 55 8.74 -12.81 -13.88
N PRO A 56 8.69 -11.98 -14.94
CA PRO A 56 9.69 -10.94 -15.17
C PRO A 56 9.68 -9.89 -14.06
N ILE A 57 10.84 -9.63 -13.45
CA ILE A 57 10.99 -8.66 -12.38
C ILE A 57 12.20 -7.76 -12.59
N TYR A 58 12.00 -6.46 -12.39
CA TYR A 58 13.03 -5.43 -12.32
C TYR A 58 13.14 -4.91 -10.88
N ALA A 59 14.33 -4.63 -10.41
CA ALA A 59 14.52 -4.11 -9.05
C ALA A 59 15.58 -3.01 -9.03
N GLU A 60 15.32 -1.92 -8.33
CA GLU A 60 16.22 -0.77 -8.23
C GLU A 60 16.19 -0.16 -6.82
N VAL A 61 17.38 0.27 -6.34
CA VAL A 61 17.49 0.98 -5.05
C VAL A 61 17.03 2.41 -5.23
N VAL A 62 15.93 2.78 -4.57
CA VAL A 62 15.28 4.09 -4.70
C VAL A 62 14.82 4.60 -3.35
N ASP A 63 15.08 5.85 -3.05
CA ASP A 63 14.44 6.58 -1.97
C ASP A 63 13.23 7.37 -2.51
N VAL A 64 12.04 6.78 -2.36
CA VAL A 64 10.80 7.38 -2.85
C VAL A 64 10.41 8.70 -2.19
N SER A 65 11.07 9.10 -1.10
CA SER A 65 10.91 10.44 -0.49
C SER A 65 11.47 11.55 -1.38
N LYS A 66 12.26 11.20 -2.39
CA LYS A 66 12.89 12.11 -3.34
C LYS A 66 12.23 12.04 -4.71
N GLY A 67 11.74 13.18 -5.21
CA GLY A 67 11.00 13.25 -6.45
C GLY A 67 11.81 12.78 -7.66
N GLU A 68 13.06 13.22 -7.78
CA GLU A 68 13.91 12.85 -8.90
C GLU A 68 14.18 11.34 -8.99
N GLU A 69 14.35 10.68 -7.84
CA GLU A 69 14.55 9.23 -7.80
C GLU A 69 13.28 8.48 -8.27
N ASN A 70 12.07 8.96 -7.92
CA ASN A 70 10.82 8.40 -8.44
C ASN A 70 10.71 8.57 -9.96
N TYR A 71 11.06 9.75 -10.48
CA TYR A 71 11.01 10.00 -11.92
C TYR A 71 12.03 9.17 -12.69
N HIS A 72 13.24 9.04 -12.16
CA HIS A 72 14.27 8.18 -12.74
C HIS A 72 13.81 6.72 -12.75
N PHE A 73 13.31 6.21 -11.63
CA PHE A 73 12.81 4.84 -11.54
C PHE A 73 11.70 4.55 -12.55
N ALA A 74 10.72 5.45 -12.70
CA ALA A 74 9.68 5.30 -13.69
C ALA A 74 10.23 5.24 -15.13
N GLU A 75 11.27 6.06 -15.42
CA GLU A 75 11.97 6.04 -16.70
C GLU A 75 12.68 4.71 -16.94
N GLN A 76 13.43 4.20 -15.95
CA GLN A 76 14.14 2.92 -16.06
C GLN A 76 13.17 1.75 -16.28
N VAL A 77 12.03 1.75 -15.55
CA VAL A 77 10.97 0.74 -15.74
C VAL A 77 10.41 0.80 -17.17
N PHE A 78 10.12 2.01 -17.65
CA PHE A 78 9.60 2.18 -19.02
C PHE A 78 10.64 1.76 -20.08
N GLN A 79 11.91 2.09 -19.91
CA GLN A 79 12.98 1.66 -20.80
C GLN A 79 13.15 0.13 -20.79
N HIS A 80 13.04 -0.50 -19.62
CA HIS A 80 13.24 -1.93 -19.46
C HIS A 80 12.09 -2.77 -20.05
N PHE A 81 10.84 -2.36 -19.85
CA PHE A 81 9.65 -3.13 -20.25
C PHE A 81 8.91 -2.55 -21.47
N GLY A 82 9.23 -1.33 -21.91
CA GLY A 82 8.55 -0.64 -23.02
C GLY A 82 7.17 -0.06 -22.68
N ARG A 83 6.70 -0.23 -21.44
CA ARG A 83 5.39 0.25 -20.98
C ARG A 83 5.36 0.41 -19.46
N LEU A 84 4.36 1.14 -18.96
CA LEU A 84 4.04 1.26 -17.54
C LEU A 84 2.52 1.43 -17.42
N ASP A 85 1.85 0.45 -16.82
CA ASP A 85 0.39 0.38 -16.75
C ASP A 85 -0.16 0.59 -15.36
N ILE A 86 0.60 0.18 -14.34
CA ILE A 86 0.16 0.15 -12.95
C ILE A 86 1.25 0.71 -12.05
N TRP A 87 0.83 1.54 -11.07
CA TRP A 87 1.73 2.05 -10.05
C TRP A 87 1.11 1.90 -8.67
N VAL A 88 1.81 1.24 -7.75
CA VAL A 88 1.38 1.08 -6.36
C VAL A 88 2.29 1.88 -5.43
N ASN A 89 1.75 2.96 -4.84
CA ASN A 89 2.41 3.73 -3.79
C ASN A 89 2.19 3.04 -2.44
N ASN A 90 3.13 2.16 -2.05
CA ASN A 90 2.98 1.35 -0.83
C ASN A 90 3.89 1.79 0.31
N VAL A 91 4.93 2.57 0.06
CA VAL A 91 5.87 3.00 1.11
C VAL A 91 5.18 3.87 2.17
N GLY A 92 5.53 3.65 3.42
CA GLY A 92 5.10 4.45 4.56
C GLY A 92 5.83 4.06 5.84
N THR A 93 5.83 4.97 6.81
CA THR A 93 6.40 4.76 8.14
C THR A 93 5.48 5.33 9.20
N THR A 94 5.47 4.75 10.39
CA THR A 94 4.70 5.26 11.53
C THR A 94 5.50 6.25 12.38
N GLY A 95 6.76 6.52 12.04
CA GLY A 95 7.70 7.26 12.89
C GLY A 95 8.16 6.45 14.10
N TYR A 96 9.05 7.03 14.86
CA TYR A 96 9.67 6.38 16.02
C TYR A 96 9.21 6.96 17.37
N LYS A 97 8.71 8.19 17.38
CA LYS A 97 8.29 8.88 18.61
C LYS A 97 6.79 8.76 18.86
N LYS A 98 6.47 8.58 20.11
CA LYS A 98 5.09 8.65 20.62
C LYS A 98 4.87 10.06 21.17
N GLY A 99 3.98 10.80 20.53
CA GLY A 99 3.14 11.71 21.14
C GLY A 99 3.45 13.15 21.34
N GLU A 100 4.21 13.60 22.25
CA GLU A 100 4.03 14.97 22.74
C GLU A 100 4.92 15.99 22.01
N GLU A 101 6.10 15.60 21.58
CA GLU A 101 7.02 16.50 20.89
C GLU A 101 7.63 15.82 19.67
N TYR A 102 7.48 16.46 18.52
CA TYR A 102 8.16 16.12 17.27
C TYR A 102 9.15 17.22 16.93
N ASP A 103 10.39 16.84 16.66
CA ASP A 103 11.35 17.78 16.06
C ASP A 103 11.09 17.93 14.55
N GLU A 104 11.71 18.93 13.97
CA GLU A 104 11.56 19.25 12.55
C GLU A 104 12.03 18.11 11.64
N GLU A 105 13.09 17.40 12.03
CA GLU A 105 13.63 16.27 11.27
C GLU A 105 12.62 15.13 11.17
N GLU A 106 11.97 14.80 12.29
CA GLU A 106 10.96 13.73 12.31
C GLU A 106 9.68 14.12 11.58
N ILE A 107 9.23 15.38 11.70
CA ILE A 107 8.11 15.89 10.92
C ILE A 107 8.42 15.78 9.43
N ASN A 108 9.59 16.24 9.01
CA ASN A 108 10.02 16.18 7.62
C ASN A 108 10.12 14.73 7.12
N LEU A 109 10.73 13.82 7.90
CA LEU A 109 10.80 12.40 7.57
C LEU A 109 9.41 11.79 7.35
N MET A 110 8.46 12.07 8.23
CA MET A 110 7.10 11.56 8.12
C MET A 110 6.37 12.13 6.91
N VAL A 111 6.47 13.44 6.67
CA VAL A 111 5.87 14.11 5.52
C VAL A 111 6.49 13.60 4.22
N ASP A 112 7.80 13.52 4.15
CA ASP A 112 8.53 13.08 2.95
C ASP A 112 8.21 11.62 2.61
N THR A 113 8.20 10.75 3.62
CA THR A 113 7.99 9.31 3.41
C THR A 113 6.52 8.95 3.21
N CYS A 114 5.58 9.57 3.96
CA CYS A 114 4.17 9.17 3.92
C CYS A 114 3.31 9.99 2.96
N PHE A 115 3.72 11.20 2.60
CA PHE A 115 2.92 12.07 1.74
C PHE A 115 3.62 12.43 0.43
N LYS A 116 4.80 13.05 0.47
CA LYS A 116 5.51 13.47 -0.75
C LYS A 116 5.85 12.30 -1.65
N SER A 117 6.21 11.14 -1.09
CA SER A 117 6.46 9.92 -1.87
C SER A 117 5.27 9.53 -2.75
N VAL A 118 4.04 9.67 -2.23
CA VAL A 118 2.81 9.36 -2.98
C VAL A 118 2.57 10.39 -4.07
N VAL A 119 2.79 11.69 -3.79
CA VAL A 119 2.70 12.76 -4.79
C VAL A 119 3.67 12.48 -5.95
N TYR A 120 4.93 12.21 -5.62
CA TYR A 120 5.97 11.95 -6.63
C TYR A 120 5.69 10.67 -7.42
N GLY A 121 5.25 9.59 -6.75
CA GLY A 121 4.88 8.34 -7.42
C GLY A 121 3.70 8.51 -8.38
N CYS A 122 2.65 9.25 -7.99
CA CYS A 122 1.54 9.56 -8.88
C CYS A 122 2.00 10.36 -10.10
N GLN A 123 2.82 11.38 -9.91
CA GLN A 123 3.36 12.20 -11.00
C GLN A 123 4.30 11.40 -11.92
N ALA A 124 5.17 10.57 -11.35
CA ALA A 124 6.08 9.71 -12.10
C ALA A 124 5.32 8.72 -13.00
N ALA A 125 4.31 8.04 -12.44
CA ALA A 125 3.44 7.13 -13.16
C ALA A 125 2.68 7.83 -14.30
N PHE A 126 2.07 8.97 -14.00
CA PHE A 126 1.25 9.71 -14.97
C PHE A 126 2.04 10.14 -16.20
N ARG A 127 3.33 10.45 -16.11
CA ARG A 127 4.18 10.80 -17.27
C ARG A 127 4.12 9.74 -18.37
N TYR A 128 4.04 8.46 -17.99
CA TYR A 128 4.03 7.33 -18.92
C TYR A 128 2.62 6.81 -19.21
N MET A 129 1.67 7.00 -18.29
CA MET A 129 0.28 6.55 -18.45
C MET A 129 -0.61 7.51 -19.23
N LYS A 130 -0.26 8.78 -19.35
CA LYS A 130 -1.13 9.81 -19.98
C LYS A 130 -1.54 9.53 -21.42
N LYS A 131 -0.86 8.64 -22.14
CA LYS A 131 -1.18 8.27 -23.51
C LYS A 131 -1.88 6.92 -23.62
N SER A 132 -1.61 6.00 -22.71
CA SER A 132 -2.07 4.61 -22.73
C SER A 132 -3.20 4.31 -21.75
N GLY A 133 -3.47 5.22 -20.82
CA GLY A 133 -4.27 4.91 -19.64
C GLY A 133 -3.49 4.10 -18.62
N GLY A 134 -4.10 3.75 -17.50
CA GLY A 134 -3.48 2.95 -16.46
C GLY A 134 -4.21 3.02 -15.12
N ALA A 135 -3.59 2.47 -14.09
CA ALA A 135 -4.14 2.49 -12.73
C ALA A 135 -3.07 2.81 -11.69
N ILE A 136 -3.41 3.71 -10.78
CA ILE A 136 -2.58 4.05 -9.62
C ILE A 136 -3.34 3.59 -8.36
N VAL A 137 -2.67 2.86 -7.47
CA VAL A 137 -3.24 2.45 -6.19
C VAL A 137 -2.36 2.99 -5.06
N ASN A 138 -2.96 3.83 -4.21
CA ASN A 138 -2.29 4.39 -3.04
C ASN A 138 -2.61 3.54 -1.80
N VAL A 139 -1.59 3.22 -1.00
CA VAL A 139 -1.77 2.50 0.25
C VAL A 139 -1.81 3.51 1.41
N SER A 140 -3.01 3.75 1.89
CA SER A 140 -3.29 4.55 3.08
C SER A 140 -3.21 3.68 4.35
N SER A 141 -4.10 3.87 5.30
CA SER A 141 -4.21 3.09 6.53
C SER A 141 -5.58 3.31 7.17
N LEU A 142 -6.05 2.38 7.99
CA LEU A 142 -7.20 2.60 8.86
C LEU A 142 -6.98 3.81 9.81
N ALA A 143 -5.74 4.17 10.12
CA ALA A 143 -5.40 5.39 10.87
C ALA A 143 -5.85 6.69 10.17
N ALA A 144 -6.14 6.66 8.88
CA ALA A 144 -6.74 7.78 8.14
C ALA A 144 -8.18 8.09 8.57
N ARG A 145 -8.86 7.12 9.17
CA ARG A 145 -10.26 7.21 9.61
C ARG A 145 -10.38 7.22 11.12
N CYS A 146 -9.49 6.51 11.82
CA CYS A 146 -9.49 6.36 13.25
C CYS A 146 -8.25 7.03 13.84
N SER A 147 -8.41 7.72 14.96
CA SER A 147 -7.28 8.31 15.68
C SER A 147 -6.23 7.25 16.05
N SER A 148 -4.98 7.60 15.85
CA SER A 148 -3.81 6.83 16.27
C SER A 148 -3.15 7.39 17.54
N ALA A 149 -3.94 8.04 18.40
CA ALA A 149 -3.47 8.57 19.68
C ALA A 149 -2.70 7.52 20.49
N GLY A 150 -1.60 7.93 21.12
CA GLY A 150 -0.70 7.05 21.87
C GLY A 150 0.27 6.22 21.00
N ARG A 151 0.22 6.36 19.65
CA ARG A 151 1.14 5.68 18.72
C ARG A 151 1.91 6.66 17.85
N SER A 152 1.24 7.41 16.99
CA SER A 152 1.86 8.42 16.15
C SER A 152 0.83 9.49 15.80
N THR A 153 1.06 10.71 16.22
CA THR A 153 0.16 11.84 15.98
C THR A 153 0.13 12.23 14.50
N LEU A 154 1.24 12.12 13.79
CA LEU A 154 1.36 12.56 12.39
C LEU A 154 0.84 11.52 11.40
N TYR A 155 0.94 10.23 11.73
CA TYR A 155 0.64 9.15 10.78
C TYR A 155 -0.81 9.17 10.27
N GLY A 156 -1.78 9.25 11.18
CA GLY A 156 -3.20 9.30 10.81
C GLY A 156 -3.55 10.47 9.90
N PRO A 157 -3.22 11.72 10.27
CA PRO A 157 -3.41 12.90 9.43
C PRO A 157 -2.77 12.77 8.04
N LEU A 158 -1.51 12.29 7.96
CA LEU A 158 -0.84 12.09 6.67
C LEU A 158 -1.54 11.01 5.81
N LYS A 159 -2.01 9.93 6.43
CA LYS A 159 -2.78 8.89 5.71
C LYS A 159 -4.18 9.39 5.32
N SER A 160 -4.81 10.28 6.09
CA SER A 160 -6.04 10.97 5.69
C SER A 160 -5.79 11.87 4.46
N ALA A 161 -4.66 12.57 4.44
CA ALA A 161 -4.28 13.38 3.29
C ALA A 161 -4.13 12.53 2.02
N ILE A 162 -3.64 11.27 2.11
CA ILE A 162 -3.56 10.36 0.97
C ILE A 162 -4.95 10.00 0.42
N ASN A 163 -5.96 9.81 1.28
CA ASN A 163 -7.31 9.54 0.81
C ASN A 163 -7.86 10.72 -0.03
N ASN A 164 -7.66 11.95 0.43
CA ASN A 164 -8.08 13.15 -0.31
C ASN A 164 -7.25 13.35 -1.58
N LEU A 165 -5.93 13.17 -1.50
CA LEU A 165 -5.02 13.26 -2.65
C LEU A 165 -5.39 12.26 -3.75
N THR A 166 -5.85 11.06 -3.38
CA THR A 166 -6.35 10.05 -4.33
C THR A 166 -7.53 10.59 -5.15
N ASN A 167 -8.48 11.25 -4.49
CA ASN A 167 -9.64 11.85 -5.18
C ASN A 167 -9.22 12.99 -6.11
N THR A 168 -8.27 13.82 -5.67
CA THR A 168 -7.74 14.93 -6.46
C THR A 168 -7.07 14.43 -7.73
N PHE A 169 -6.12 13.49 -7.62
CA PHE A 169 -5.45 12.92 -8.78
C PHE A 169 -6.39 12.13 -9.69
N ALA A 170 -7.39 11.44 -9.13
CA ALA A 170 -8.41 10.80 -9.96
C ALA A 170 -9.14 11.80 -10.86
N GLY A 171 -9.50 12.97 -10.31
CA GLY A 171 -10.13 14.05 -11.07
C GLY A 171 -9.20 14.66 -12.13
N GLU A 172 -7.92 14.86 -11.79
CA GLU A 172 -6.94 15.44 -12.73
C GLU A 172 -6.55 14.49 -13.87
N TYR A 173 -6.53 13.16 -13.60
CA TYR A 173 -6.00 12.18 -14.55
C TYR A 173 -7.08 11.46 -15.37
N CYS A 174 -8.37 11.62 -15.03
CA CYS A 174 -9.49 10.89 -15.64
C CYS A 174 -9.59 11.09 -17.16
N ALA A 175 -9.30 12.27 -17.68
CA ALA A 175 -9.31 12.56 -19.13
C ALA A 175 -8.28 11.73 -19.92
N HIS A 176 -7.32 11.12 -19.23
CA HIS A 176 -6.29 10.25 -19.79
C HIS A 176 -6.56 8.76 -19.55
N ASN A 177 -7.77 8.40 -19.11
CA ASN A 177 -8.11 7.03 -18.71
C ASN A 177 -7.18 6.45 -17.64
N VAL A 178 -6.64 7.29 -16.73
CA VAL A 178 -5.87 6.87 -15.59
C VAL A 178 -6.77 6.88 -14.36
N ARG A 179 -6.98 5.70 -13.78
CA ARG A 179 -7.74 5.53 -12.55
C ARG A 179 -6.82 5.70 -11.34
N VAL A 180 -7.30 6.36 -10.30
CA VAL A 180 -6.55 6.47 -9.03
C VAL A 180 -7.46 6.00 -7.91
N CYS A 181 -7.04 4.95 -7.23
CA CYS A 181 -7.77 4.34 -6.11
C CYS A 181 -6.89 4.27 -4.86
N CYS A 182 -7.50 4.05 -3.74
CA CYS A 182 -6.82 3.91 -2.45
C CYS A 182 -7.28 2.65 -1.72
N ILE A 183 -6.39 2.07 -0.95
CA ILE A 183 -6.70 1.02 0.02
C ILE A 183 -6.35 1.49 1.43
N MET A 184 -7.20 1.17 2.41
CA MET A 184 -6.96 1.40 3.83
C MET A 184 -6.78 0.07 4.55
N PRO A 185 -5.54 -0.44 4.68
CA PRO A 185 -5.28 -1.62 5.48
C PRO A 185 -5.53 -1.37 6.97
N GLY A 186 -6.08 -2.38 7.63
CA GLY A 186 -6.06 -2.48 9.08
C GLY A 186 -4.76 -3.07 9.61
N PHE A 187 -4.82 -3.73 10.76
CA PHE A 187 -3.67 -4.42 11.32
C PHE A 187 -3.27 -5.60 10.45
N THR A 188 -2.06 -5.51 9.91
CA THR A 188 -1.47 -6.51 9.02
C THR A 188 -0.20 -7.07 9.62
N ALA A 189 -0.02 -8.39 9.57
CA ALA A 189 1.09 -9.14 10.15
C ALA A 189 2.40 -8.99 9.34
N THR A 190 2.80 -7.75 9.07
CA THR A 190 4.05 -7.45 8.36
C THR A 190 5.27 -7.64 9.25
N PRO A 191 6.47 -7.90 8.69
CA PRO A 191 7.71 -7.91 9.47
C PRO A 191 7.92 -6.63 10.29
N LEU A 192 7.56 -5.46 9.72
CA LEU A 192 7.64 -4.17 10.43
C LEU A 192 6.73 -4.15 11.66
N ALA A 193 5.48 -4.59 11.53
CA ALA A 193 4.52 -4.61 12.63
C ALA A 193 4.96 -5.59 13.72
N LYS A 194 5.44 -6.77 13.35
CA LYS A 194 5.93 -7.80 14.29
C LYS A 194 7.17 -7.33 15.04
N ALA A 195 8.06 -6.56 14.40
CA ALA A 195 9.26 -6.02 15.06
C ALA A 195 8.97 -4.81 15.96
N ALA A 196 7.97 -4.00 15.64
CA ALA A 196 7.70 -2.73 16.32
C ALA A 196 6.68 -2.83 17.47
N ILE A 197 5.86 -3.90 17.53
CA ILE A 197 4.73 -4.01 18.46
C ILE A 197 4.90 -5.27 19.32
N PRO A 198 4.85 -5.15 20.67
CA PRO A 198 4.89 -6.30 21.56
C PRO A 198 3.80 -7.33 21.27
N GLU A 199 4.09 -8.62 21.47
CA GLU A 199 3.17 -9.72 21.13
C GLU A 199 1.79 -9.61 21.81
N GLU A 200 1.76 -9.19 23.08
CA GLU A 200 0.49 -8.97 23.78
C GLU A 200 -0.36 -7.86 23.14
N GLU A 201 0.29 -6.79 22.68
CA GLU A 201 -0.39 -5.72 21.98
C GLU A 201 -0.87 -6.16 20.59
N LEU A 202 -0.09 -7.01 19.89
CA LEU A 202 -0.53 -7.63 18.64
C LEU A 202 -1.78 -8.48 18.87
N LYS A 203 -1.82 -9.31 19.92
CA LYS A 203 -3.00 -10.11 20.29
C LYS A 203 -4.20 -9.21 20.64
N LYS A 204 -4.00 -8.15 21.44
CA LYS A 204 -5.06 -7.17 21.77
C LYS A 204 -5.60 -6.49 20.51
N ASN A 205 -4.73 -6.14 19.57
CA ASN A 205 -5.13 -5.52 18.31
C ASN A 205 -5.92 -6.49 17.42
N ALA A 206 -5.51 -7.76 17.36
CA ALA A 206 -6.24 -8.82 16.67
C ALA A 206 -7.66 -8.98 17.25
N MET A 207 -7.78 -9.06 18.56
CA MET A 207 -9.07 -9.19 19.25
C MET A 207 -9.99 -7.98 19.08
N GLY A 208 -9.47 -6.83 18.70
CA GLY A 208 -10.26 -5.63 18.37
C GLY A 208 -10.84 -5.61 16.95
N THR A 209 -10.62 -6.65 16.15
CA THR A 209 -11.26 -6.82 14.83
C THR A 209 -12.47 -7.75 14.94
N LEU A 210 -13.45 -7.63 14.03
CA LEU A 210 -14.56 -8.58 13.96
C LEU A 210 -14.08 -9.99 13.57
N LEU A 211 -13.01 -10.09 12.78
CA LEU A 211 -12.42 -11.38 12.37
C LEU A 211 -11.44 -11.97 13.40
N ARG A 212 -11.21 -11.30 14.53
CA ARG A 212 -10.39 -11.76 15.66
C ARG A 212 -8.95 -12.16 15.31
N ARG A 213 -8.40 -11.59 14.25
CA ARG A 213 -7.02 -11.81 13.80
C ARG A 213 -6.47 -10.60 13.07
N MET A 214 -5.16 -10.57 12.93
CA MET A 214 -4.51 -9.69 11.98
C MET A 214 -4.74 -10.21 10.55
N ALA A 215 -4.68 -9.32 9.57
CA ALA A 215 -4.59 -9.71 8.18
C ALA A 215 -3.18 -10.19 7.85
N GLU A 216 -3.06 -11.18 6.97
CA GLU A 216 -1.79 -11.48 6.32
C GLU A 216 -1.55 -10.50 5.16
N PRO A 217 -0.28 -10.21 4.78
CA PRO A 217 0.04 -9.29 3.69
C PRO A 217 -0.68 -9.61 2.37
N GLU A 218 -0.89 -10.88 2.07
CA GLU A 218 -1.59 -11.37 0.87
C GLU A 218 -3.06 -10.98 0.85
N GLU A 219 -3.69 -10.83 2.02
CA GLU A 219 -5.08 -10.40 2.12
C GLU A 219 -5.25 -8.90 1.82
N ILE A 220 -4.18 -8.12 1.92
CA ILE A 220 -4.13 -6.73 1.50
C ILE A 220 -3.70 -6.62 0.03
N ALA A 221 -2.80 -7.48 -0.42
CA ALA A 221 -2.30 -7.50 -1.79
C ALA A 221 -3.41 -7.78 -2.81
N LYS A 222 -4.30 -8.75 -2.53
CA LYS A 222 -5.39 -9.14 -3.44
C LYS A 222 -6.32 -7.96 -3.81
N PRO A 223 -6.86 -7.17 -2.86
CA PRO A 223 -7.62 -5.98 -3.19
C PRO A 223 -6.83 -4.91 -3.94
N ILE A 224 -5.51 -4.76 -3.69
CA ILE A 224 -4.65 -3.85 -4.45
C ILE A 224 -4.60 -4.28 -5.92
N VAL A 225 -4.35 -5.56 -6.18
CA VAL A 225 -4.30 -6.14 -7.52
C VAL A 225 -5.65 -6.02 -8.22
N PHE A 226 -6.77 -6.26 -7.51
CA PHE A 226 -8.11 -6.06 -8.04
C PHE A 226 -8.34 -4.60 -8.46
N LEU A 227 -8.04 -3.62 -7.59
CA LEU A 227 -8.21 -2.18 -7.90
C LEU A 227 -7.38 -1.75 -9.11
N ALA A 228 -6.20 -2.32 -9.30
CA ALA A 228 -5.31 -2.05 -10.41
C ALA A 228 -5.76 -2.70 -11.73
N SER A 229 -6.61 -3.72 -11.67
CA SER A 229 -7.00 -4.58 -12.79
C SER A 229 -8.14 -4.01 -13.64
N ASP A 230 -8.38 -4.63 -14.79
CA ASP A 230 -9.51 -4.30 -15.66
C ASP A 230 -10.86 -4.69 -15.04
N ALA A 231 -10.87 -5.63 -14.07
CA ALA A 231 -12.06 -5.98 -13.30
C ALA A 231 -12.59 -4.80 -12.45
N ALA A 232 -11.74 -3.81 -12.16
CA ALA A 232 -12.10 -2.56 -11.47
C ALA A 232 -12.23 -1.36 -12.43
N SER A 233 -12.49 -1.57 -13.72
CA SER A 233 -12.49 -0.53 -14.77
C SER A 233 -13.43 0.65 -14.50
N TYR A 234 -14.50 0.45 -13.71
CA TYR A 234 -15.44 1.54 -13.34
C TYR A 234 -15.17 2.10 -11.92
N MET A 235 -14.02 1.77 -11.33
CA MET A 235 -13.62 2.24 -10.01
C MET A 235 -12.47 3.25 -10.12
N THR A 236 -12.72 4.49 -9.71
CA THR A 236 -11.74 5.55 -9.52
C THR A 236 -12.19 6.48 -8.39
N ALA A 237 -11.31 7.29 -7.83
CA ALA A 237 -11.61 8.16 -6.68
C ALA A 237 -12.25 7.39 -5.51
N THR A 238 -11.88 6.12 -5.32
CA THR A 238 -12.45 5.28 -4.27
C THR A 238 -11.39 4.83 -3.28
N THR A 239 -11.82 4.70 -2.03
CA THR A 239 -10.99 4.16 -0.94
C THR A 239 -11.67 2.93 -0.37
N ILE A 240 -11.01 1.78 -0.45
CA ILE A 240 -11.51 0.51 0.10
C ILE A 240 -10.83 0.23 1.45
N GLU A 241 -11.63 -0.04 2.45
CA GLU A 241 -11.15 -0.48 3.75
C GLU A 241 -10.99 -2.01 3.77
N VAL A 242 -9.81 -2.48 4.22
CA VAL A 242 -9.49 -3.89 4.42
C VAL A 242 -8.94 -4.06 5.83
N SER A 243 -9.85 -4.10 6.81
CA SER A 243 -9.51 -3.94 8.23
C SER A 243 -9.98 -5.09 9.13
N GLY A 244 -10.64 -6.12 8.57
CA GLY A 244 -11.28 -7.17 9.35
C GLY A 244 -12.43 -6.64 10.22
N GLY A 245 -13.04 -5.50 9.80
CA GLY A 245 -14.13 -4.85 10.53
C GLY A 245 -13.69 -4.12 11.80
N ARG A 246 -12.41 -3.74 11.91
CA ARG A 246 -11.93 -2.97 13.07
C ARG A 246 -12.62 -1.62 13.16
N SER A 247 -13.02 -1.24 14.37
CA SER A 247 -13.67 0.05 14.67
C SER A 247 -15.00 0.30 13.96
N MET A 248 -15.66 -0.76 13.44
CA MET A 248 -16.98 -0.66 12.82
C MET A 248 -18.13 -0.78 13.79
N THR A 249 -17.91 -1.32 14.98
CA THR A 249 -18.90 -1.50 16.04
C THR A 249 -18.31 -1.20 17.41
N LEU A 250 -19.15 -0.73 18.34
CA LEU A 250 -18.77 -0.49 19.73
C LEU A 250 -18.55 -1.78 20.51
N ASN A 251 -19.21 -2.87 20.12
CA ASN A 251 -19.05 -4.19 20.75
C ASN A 251 -18.61 -5.27 19.75
N PRO A 252 -17.31 -5.36 19.43
CA PRO A 252 -16.79 -6.38 18.50
C PRO A 252 -16.84 -7.80 19.06
N SER A 253 -17.10 -7.97 20.36
CA SER A 253 -17.17 -9.26 21.05
C SER A 253 -18.55 -9.89 21.04
N PHE A 254 -19.61 -9.13 20.82
CA PHE A 254 -21.01 -9.51 21.02
C PHE A 254 -21.37 -10.91 20.45
N ALA A 255 -21.06 -11.14 19.18
CA ALA A 255 -21.40 -12.40 18.55
C ALA A 255 -20.63 -13.60 19.13
N TYR A 256 -19.39 -13.38 19.53
CA TYR A 256 -18.54 -14.43 20.11
C TYR A 256 -18.91 -14.76 21.55
N GLU A 257 -19.39 -13.76 22.33
CA GLU A 257 -19.91 -13.96 23.68
C GLU A 257 -21.18 -14.77 23.63
N ARG A 258 -22.13 -14.39 22.77
CA ARG A 258 -23.38 -15.12 22.58
C ARG A 258 -23.20 -16.55 22.07
N LEU A 259 -22.17 -16.80 21.26
CA LEU A 259 -21.86 -18.16 20.81
C LEU A 259 -21.41 -19.04 21.95
N LYS A 260 -20.67 -18.52 22.93
CA LYS A 260 -20.27 -19.26 24.14
C LYS A 260 -21.46 -19.59 25.05
N GLU A 261 -22.35 -18.63 25.26
CA GLU A 261 -23.57 -18.81 26.06
C GLU A 261 -24.51 -19.91 25.48
N ASN A 262 -24.50 -20.11 24.16
CA ASN A 262 -25.31 -21.16 23.52
C ASN A 262 -24.62 -22.54 23.50
N LEU A 263 -23.37 -22.65 23.96
CA LEU A 263 -22.62 -23.90 24.06
C LEU A 263 -22.57 -24.44 25.51
N GLU A 264 -22.99 -23.65 26.48
CA GLU A 264 -23.24 -24.02 27.90
C GLU A 264 -24.70 -24.44 28.08
#